data_729a7c9204cb45651b87bfe03b707a21
#
_entry.id   729a7c9204cb45651b87bfe03b707a21
#
_cell.length_a   1.000
_cell.length_b   1.000
_cell.length_c   1.000
_cell.angle_alpha   90.00
_cell.angle_beta   90.00
_cell.angle_gamma   90.00
#
_symmetry.space_group_name_H-M   'P 1'
#
loop_
_entity.id
_entity.type
_entity.pdbx_description
1 polymer ?
#
loop_
_entity_poly.entity_id
_entity_poly.type
_entity_poly.pdbx_seq_one_letter_code
_entity_poly.pdbx_strand_id
1 'polypeptide(L)'
;KKLISFNKINETMVVQSGMLLSEIHAICEENDMLFPLSLASEGSCTIGGNLATNAGGVGVLYYGNTRELTLGLEVVLSDGSIINLLKTLKKDNTGYSLKDLFIGSEGTLGIITAASLKIFQKPKEKFTFLASSRSPKKSLEFLRMIQKSTSIPLTSFEIMNNNSIKTVLKNIDGAILPISEEAEWYILIEFSSYEKNLDAVDRINEIVNLGLEKKIISNAVFANSKKQSKQIWNLRENISEAQK
;
A
#
# COMPACT_ATOMS: atom_id res chain seq x y z
N LYS A 1 20.00 13.88 0.29
CA LYS A 1 19.41 12.53 0.35
C LYS A 1 19.97 11.81 1.58
N LYS A 2 19.39 12.08 2.77
CA LYS A 2 19.91 11.52 4.02
C LYS A 2 18.77 11.11 4.94
N LEU A 3 18.96 10.02 5.65
CA LEU A 3 18.28 9.72 6.90
C LEU A 3 18.74 10.72 7.96
N ILE A 4 17.82 11.44 8.56
CA ILE A 4 18.10 12.42 9.64
C ILE A 4 18.01 11.73 10.99
N SER A 5 16.93 10.95 11.22
CA SER A 5 16.77 10.15 12.43
C SER A 5 15.87 8.93 12.19
N PHE A 6 16.08 7.90 13.00
CA PHE A 6 15.26 6.70 13.03
C PHE A 6 14.99 6.34 14.49
N ASN A 7 13.73 6.18 14.85
CA ASN A 7 13.34 5.83 16.21
C ASN A 7 12.33 4.68 16.20
N LYS A 8 12.82 3.48 16.48
CA LYS A 8 12.03 2.26 16.50
C LYS A 8 10.98 2.26 17.61
N ILE A 9 11.30 2.86 18.76
CA ILE A 9 10.38 2.90 19.93
C ILE A 9 9.17 3.79 19.61
N ASN A 10 9.42 4.96 19.03
CA ASN A 10 8.35 5.89 18.66
C ASN A 10 7.72 5.53 17.30
N GLU A 11 8.29 4.54 16.59
CA GLU A 11 7.88 4.13 15.23
C GLU A 11 7.86 5.33 14.27
N THR A 12 8.96 6.07 14.24
CA THR A 12 9.12 7.28 13.42
C THR A 12 10.47 7.31 12.73
N MET A 13 10.51 7.93 11.56
CA MET A 13 11.73 8.21 10.82
C MET A 13 11.66 9.64 10.26
N VAL A 14 12.80 10.34 10.28
CA VAL A 14 12.91 11.67 9.64
C VAL A 14 13.90 11.57 8.50
N VAL A 15 13.48 12.01 7.32
CA VAL A 15 14.26 11.89 6.09
C VAL A 15 14.23 13.18 5.27
N GLN A 16 15.28 13.41 4.49
CA GLN A 16 15.26 14.46 3.47
C GLN A 16 14.38 14.07 2.28
N SER A 17 13.70 15.03 1.69
CA SER A 17 12.73 14.84 0.61
C SER A 17 13.28 14.14 -0.65
N GLY A 18 14.58 14.29 -0.93
CA GLY A 18 15.23 13.64 -2.07
C GLY A 18 15.58 12.16 -1.87
N MET A 19 15.24 11.57 -0.73
CA MET A 19 15.46 10.13 -0.48
C MET A 19 14.51 9.29 -1.33
N LEU A 20 15.03 8.23 -1.96
CA LEU A 20 14.21 7.31 -2.74
C LEU A 20 13.31 6.47 -1.83
N LEU A 21 12.12 6.14 -2.33
CA LEU A 21 11.20 5.28 -1.59
C LEU A 21 11.82 3.90 -1.31
N SER A 22 12.55 3.34 -2.27
CA SER A 22 13.30 2.08 -2.11
C SER A 22 14.38 2.15 -1.02
N GLU A 23 15.05 3.29 -0.85
CA GLU A 23 16.03 3.48 0.24
C GLU A 23 15.34 3.50 1.62
N ILE A 24 14.15 4.12 1.71
CA ILE A 24 13.32 4.12 2.92
C ILE A 24 12.88 2.69 3.27
N HIS A 25 12.46 1.91 2.26
CA HIS A 25 12.09 0.51 2.46
C HIS A 25 13.28 -0.33 2.95
N ALA A 26 14.47 -0.15 2.37
CA ALA A 26 15.67 -0.87 2.79
C ALA A 26 16.02 -0.59 4.26
N ILE A 27 15.99 0.68 4.68
CA ILE A 27 16.23 1.06 6.08
C ILE A 27 15.18 0.44 7.02
N CYS A 28 13.91 0.45 6.62
CA CYS A 28 12.86 -0.18 7.43
C CYS A 28 13.07 -1.69 7.54
N GLU A 29 13.41 -2.36 6.42
CA GLU A 29 13.66 -3.81 6.38
C GLU A 29 14.83 -4.22 7.29
N GLU A 30 15.96 -3.49 7.25
CA GLU A 30 17.12 -3.71 8.12
C GLU A 30 16.80 -3.57 9.62
N ASN A 31 15.78 -2.79 9.95
CA ASN A 31 15.34 -2.55 11.32
C ASN A 31 14.10 -3.35 11.73
N ASP A 32 13.65 -4.30 10.90
CA ASP A 32 12.42 -5.08 11.12
C ASP A 32 11.18 -4.20 11.28
N MET A 33 11.13 -3.15 10.45
CA MET A 33 10.03 -2.19 10.39
C MET A 33 9.44 -2.14 8.98
N LEU A 34 8.34 -1.42 8.81
CA LEU A 34 7.63 -1.22 7.55
C LEU A 34 7.31 0.27 7.35
N PHE A 35 7.66 0.81 6.19
CA PHE A 35 7.01 2.00 5.64
C PHE A 35 6.02 1.55 4.56
N PRO A 36 4.69 1.69 4.78
CA PRO A 36 3.70 0.94 4.01
C PRO A 36 3.30 1.59 2.66
N LEU A 37 3.95 2.68 2.25
CA LEU A 37 3.75 3.25 0.92
C LEU A 37 4.44 2.35 -0.10
N SER A 38 3.68 1.66 -0.96
CA SER A 38 4.20 0.82 -2.03
C SER A 38 3.64 1.27 -3.38
N LEU A 39 4.55 1.60 -4.29
CA LEU A 39 4.28 2.16 -5.61
C LEU A 39 5.06 1.38 -6.66
N ALA A 40 4.52 1.24 -7.87
CA ALA A 40 5.24 0.66 -9.00
C ALA A 40 6.54 1.44 -9.35
N SER A 41 6.60 2.72 -9.00
CA SER A 41 7.76 3.62 -9.20
C SER A 41 8.74 3.68 -8.03
N GLU A 42 8.64 2.82 -7.02
CA GLU A 42 9.42 2.92 -5.77
C GLU A 42 10.95 2.98 -5.96
N GLY A 43 11.45 2.37 -7.02
CA GLY A 43 12.88 2.41 -7.38
C GLY A 43 13.38 3.77 -7.88
N SER A 44 12.49 4.68 -8.29
CA SER A 44 12.85 5.97 -8.87
C SER A 44 12.18 7.17 -8.22
N CYS A 45 11.03 7.01 -7.56
CA CYS A 45 10.35 8.11 -6.92
C CYS A 45 11.02 8.51 -5.60
N THR A 46 10.97 9.82 -5.31
CA THR A 46 11.46 10.37 -4.04
C THR A 46 10.31 10.60 -3.08
N ILE A 47 10.59 10.57 -1.78
CA ILE A 47 9.57 10.84 -0.76
C ILE A 47 9.00 12.25 -0.87
N GLY A 48 9.78 13.23 -1.29
CA GLY A 48 9.31 14.60 -1.52
C GLY A 48 8.31 14.67 -2.67
N GLY A 49 8.52 13.92 -3.76
CA GLY A 49 7.56 13.78 -4.86
C GLY A 49 6.27 13.10 -4.41
N ASN A 50 6.39 12.00 -3.63
CA ASN A 50 5.23 11.30 -3.09
C ASN A 50 4.40 12.17 -2.14
N LEU A 51 5.06 13.02 -1.35
CA LEU A 51 4.40 14.00 -0.48
C LEU A 51 3.72 15.11 -1.30
N ALA A 52 4.42 15.66 -2.28
CA ALA A 52 3.90 16.74 -3.13
C ALA A 52 2.62 16.32 -3.87
N THR A 53 2.53 15.06 -4.30
CA THR A 53 1.35 14.52 -4.99
C THR A 53 0.36 13.82 -4.08
N ASN A 54 0.64 13.73 -2.78
CA ASN A 54 -0.13 12.91 -1.82
C ASN A 54 -0.32 11.48 -2.34
N ALA A 55 0.76 10.85 -2.77
CA ALA A 55 0.72 9.55 -3.42
C ALA A 55 0.00 8.49 -2.57
N GLY A 56 -0.83 7.70 -3.22
CA GLY A 56 -1.48 6.52 -2.64
C GLY A 56 -0.89 5.26 -3.25
N GLY A 57 -0.56 4.28 -2.41
CA GLY A 57 -0.09 2.97 -2.84
C GLY A 57 -1.13 1.88 -2.61
N VAL A 58 -0.74 0.64 -2.82
CA VAL A 58 -1.64 -0.52 -2.68
C VAL A 58 -2.08 -0.79 -1.23
N GLY A 59 -1.38 -0.24 -0.24
CA GLY A 59 -1.70 -0.36 1.19
C GLY A 59 -2.65 0.71 1.75
N VAL A 60 -3.17 1.61 0.91
CA VAL A 60 -4.01 2.75 1.33
C VAL A 60 -5.23 2.33 2.14
N LEU A 61 -5.82 1.18 1.81
CA LEU A 61 -7.01 0.69 2.49
C LEU A 61 -6.83 0.56 4.02
N TYR A 62 -5.63 0.22 4.48
CA TYR A 62 -5.32 0.01 5.89
C TYR A 62 -4.47 1.12 6.50
N TYR A 63 -3.46 1.61 5.76
CA TYR A 63 -2.48 2.56 6.30
C TYR A 63 -2.76 4.01 5.93
N GLY A 64 -3.67 4.25 4.99
CA GLY A 64 -3.88 5.58 4.41
C GLY A 64 -2.87 5.92 3.32
N ASN A 65 -3.01 7.10 2.74
CA ASN A 65 -2.10 7.64 1.74
C ASN A 65 -0.89 8.35 2.39
N THR A 66 -0.04 8.98 1.60
CA THR A 66 1.17 9.65 2.10
C THR A 66 0.88 10.71 3.18
N ARG A 67 -0.27 11.38 3.12
CA ARG A 67 -0.74 12.36 4.12
C ARG A 67 -0.90 11.71 5.50
N GLU A 68 -1.57 10.58 5.58
CA GLU A 68 -1.79 9.85 6.83
C GLU A 68 -0.49 9.27 7.41
N LEU A 69 0.48 8.97 6.52
CA LEU A 69 1.79 8.44 6.91
C LEU A 69 2.76 9.52 7.40
N THR A 70 2.40 10.81 7.32
CA THR A 70 3.28 11.93 7.62
C THR A 70 2.91 12.60 8.93
N LEU A 71 3.90 12.79 9.81
CA LEU A 71 3.75 13.50 11.10
C LEU A 71 4.13 14.97 11.00
N GLY A 72 5.11 15.30 10.18
CA GLY A 72 5.61 16.68 10.05
C GLY A 72 6.43 16.90 8.79
N LEU A 73 6.64 18.16 8.45
CA LEU A 73 7.39 18.59 7.27
C LEU A 73 8.35 19.73 7.61
N GLU A 74 9.40 19.84 6.81
CA GLU A 74 10.15 21.06 6.62
C GLU A 74 9.90 21.55 5.19
N VAL A 75 9.56 22.85 5.06
CA VAL A 75 9.16 23.44 3.77
C VAL A 75 9.87 24.78 3.59
N VAL A 76 10.38 25.02 2.39
CA VAL A 76 10.89 26.33 1.95
C VAL A 76 9.79 27.03 1.15
N LEU A 77 9.43 28.23 1.56
CA LEU A 77 8.43 29.08 0.88
C LEU A 77 9.04 29.86 -0.29
N SER A 78 8.20 30.53 -1.07
CA SER A 78 8.62 31.30 -2.25
C SER A 78 9.52 32.49 -1.94
N ASP A 79 9.46 33.03 -0.73
CA ASP A 79 10.33 34.12 -0.24
C ASP A 79 11.66 33.61 0.35
N GLY A 80 11.90 32.28 0.34
CA GLY A 80 13.06 31.62 0.90
C GLY A 80 12.97 31.34 2.41
N SER A 81 11.90 31.73 3.07
CA SER A 81 11.69 31.39 4.48
C SER A 81 11.47 29.90 4.68
N ILE A 82 11.93 29.38 5.82
CA ILE A 82 11.83 27.96 6.16
C ILE A 82 10.79 27.78 7.27
N ILE A 83 9.79 26.97 6.99
CA ILE A 83 8.84 26.49 7.98
C ILE A 83 9.29 25.10 8.45
N ASN A 84 9.74 24.99 9.70
CA ASN A 84 10.13 23.73 10.29
C ASN A 84 9.01 23.19 11.20
N LEU A 85 8.34 22.15 10.71
CA LEU A 85 7.26 21.43 11.39
C LEU A 85 7.62 19.94 11.56
N LEU A 86 8.91 19.62 11.65
CA LEU A 86 9.40 18.25 11.82
C LEU A 86 9.09 17.73 13.23
N LYS A 87 7.82 17.41 13.47
CA LYS A 87 7.35 16.78 14.71
C LYS A 87 7.30 15.27 14.53
N THR A 88 7.61 14.54 15.61
CA THR A 88 7.55 13.07 15.65
C THR A 88 6.46 12.54 16.59
N LEU A 89 5.66 13.43 17.17
CA LEU A 89 4.55 13.06 18.04
C LEU A 89 3.37 12.54 17.20
N LYS A 90 2.89 11.35 17.50
CA LYS A 90 1.69 10.78 16.86
C LYS A 90 0.42 11.54 17.26
N LYS A 91 0.35 12.04 18.49
CA LYS A 91 -0.74 12.91 18.97
C LYS A 91 -0.22 14.34 19.11
N ASP A 92 -0.67 15.21 18.22
CA ASP A 92 -0.40 16.65 18.28
C ASP A 92 -1.71 17.42 18.06
N ASN A 93 -2.21 18.01 19.12
CA ASN A 93 -3.46 18.79 19.12
C ASN A 93 -3.18 20.31 19.11
N THR A 94 -1.95 20.73 18.81
CA THR A 94 -1.51 22.12 18.91
C THR A 94 -1.67 22.85 17.59
N GLY A 95 -2.66 23.73 17.50
CA GLY A 95 -2.87 24.61 16.34
C GLY A 95 -3.35 23.90 15.08
N TYR A 96 -3.20 24.58 13.95
CA TYR A 96 -3.57 24.01 12.65
C TYR A 96 -2.57 22.98 12.15
N SER A 97 -3.04 21.96 11.42
CA SER A 97 -2.20 20.97 10.74
C SER A 97 -1.63 21.54 9.44
N LEU A 98 -0.62 22.42 9.56
CA LEU A 98 -0.04 23.10 8.40
C LEU A 98 0.59 22.15 7.39
N LYS A 99 1.11 20.99 7.83
CA LYS A 99 1.65 19.97 6.91
C LYS A 99 0.64 19.56 5.82
N ASP A 100 -0.65 19.57 6.16
CA ASP A 100 -1.72 19.14 5.27
C ASP A 100 -2.01 20.14 4.14
N LEU A 101 -1.52 21.38 4.25
CA LEU A 101 -1.55 22.37 3.17
C LEU A 101 -0.54 22.03 2.07
N PHE A 102 0.64 21.53 2.47
CA PHE A 102 1.75 21.28 1.54
C PHE A 102 1.69 19.90 0.91
N ILE A 103 1.12 18.90 1.62
CA ILE A 103 0.95 17.55 1.07
C ILE A 103 -0.15 17.58 0.00
N GLY A 104 0.22 17.22 -1.23
CA GLY A 104 -0.68 17.29 -2.39
C GLY A 104 -0.75 18.67 -3.04
N SER A 105 0.10 19.62 -2.64
CA SER A 105 0.17 20.95 -3.25
C SER A 105 1.00 21.03 -4.54
N GLU A 106 1.70 19.94 -4.89
CA GLU A 106 2.55 19.81 -6.09
C GLU A 106 3.56 20.96 -6.24
N GLY A 107 4.10 21.44 -5.10
CA GLY A 107 5.10 22.52 -5.06
C GLY A 107 4.53 23.94 -5.23
N THR A 108 3.23 24.11 -5.39
CA THR A 108 2.60 25.43 -5.60
C THR A 108 2.63 26.33 -4.36
N LEU A 109 2.70 25.75 -3.16
CA LEU A 109 2.74 26.50 -1.88
C LEU A 109 4.12 26.56 -1.25
N GLY A 110 5.06 25.73 -1.70
CA GLY A 110 6.41 25.64 -1.17
C GLY A 110 7.08 24.33 -1.53
N ILE A 111 8.37 24.22 -1.28
CA ILE A 111 9.19 23.03 -1.58
C ILE A 111 9.45 22.25 -0.30
N ILE A 112 8.99 21.01 -0.24
CA ILE A 112 9.24 20.10 0.87
C ILE A 112 10.70 19.67 0.84
N THR A 113 11.43 19.88 1.93
CA THR A 113 12.86 19.55 2.06
C THR A 113 13.14 18.38 2.98
N ALA A 114 12.28 18.16 3.98
CA ALA A 114 12.34 17.01 4.85
C ALA A 114 10.95 16.61 5.36
N ALA A 115 10.82 15.38 5.83
CA ALA A 115 9.59 14.84 6.39
C ALA A 115 9.83 13.92 7.58
N SER A 116 8.92 14.00 8.55
CA SER A 116 8.78 13.02 9.63
C SER A 116 7.69 12.03 9.24
N LEU A 117 8.05 10.75 9.12
CA LEU A 117 7.21 9.67 8.64
C LEU A 117 6.85 8.71 9.78
N LYS A 118 5.64 8.16 9.71
CA LYS A 118 5.24 7.01 10.54
C LYS A 118 5.81 5.75 9.91
N ILE A 119 6.44 4.94 10.72
CA ILE A 119 6.79 3.58 10.37
C ILE A 119 6.01 2.62 11.26
N PHE A 120 5.90 1.38 10.85
CA PHE A 120 5.07 0.37 11.50
C PHE A 120 5.92 -0.87 11.78
N GLN A 121 5.47 -1.72 12.68
CA GLN A 121 6.06 -3.04 12.82
C GLN A 121 5.86 -3.82 11.51
N LYS A 122 6.86 -4.60 11.14
CA LYS A 122 6.76 -5.47 9.98
C LYS A 122 5.79 -6.61 10.29
N PRO A 123 4.78 -6.87 9.44
CA PRO A 123 3.91 -8.02 9.63
C PRO A 123 4.71 -9.33 9.55
N LYS A 124 4.40 -10.27 10.43
CA LYS A 124 5.05 -11.59 10.49
C LYS A 124 4.62 -12.49 9.35
N GLU A 125 3.36 -12.36 8.96
CA GLU A 125 2.75 -13.17 7.90
C GLU A 125 1.88 -12.31 6.99
N LYS A 126 1.87 -12.67 5.71
CA LYS A 126 1.01 -12.07 4.69
C LYS A 126 0.29 -13.20 3.95
N PHE A 127 -1.00 -13.00 3.72
CA PHE A 127 -1.86 -13.94 3.02
C PHE A 127 -2.40 -13.25 1.77
N THR A 128 -1.91 -13.68 0.62
CA THR A 128 -2.29 -13.12 -0.69
C THR A 128 -3.16 -14.13 -1.42
N PHE A 129 -4.26 -13.67 -2.00
CA PHE A 129 -5.05 -14.49 -2.91
C PHE A 129 -5.68 -13.64 -4.01
N LEU A 130 -6.02 -14.32 -5.11
CA LEU A 130 -6.73 -13.75 -6.23
C LEU A 130 -8.13 -14.38 -6.28
N ALA A 131 -9.16 -13.56 -6.31
CA ALA A 131 -10.52 -14.00 -6.51
C ALA A 131 -11.07 -13.46 -7.84
N SER A 132 -12.12 -14.08 -8.36
CA SER A 132 -12.85 -13.60 -9.52
C SER A 132 -14.28 -13.20 -9.17
N SER A 133 -14.81 -12.18 -9.83
CA SER A 133 -16.17 -11.72 -9.65
C SER A 133 -16.82 -11.29 -10.96
N ARG A 134 -18.15 -11.19 -10.97
CA ARG A 134 -18.91 -10.83 -12.16
C ARG A 134 -19.07 -9.32 -12.37
N SER A 135 -18.78 -8.51 -11.34
CA SER A 135 -18.94 -7.05 -11.44
C SER A 135 -18.22 -6.33 -10.29
N PRO A 136 -17.91 -5.03 -10.45
CA PRO A 136 -17.39 -4.20 -9.36
C PRO A 136 -18.32 -4.14 -8.14
N LYS A 137 -19.64 -4.19 -8.36
CA LYS A 137 -20.63 -4.24 -7.29
C LYS A 137 -20.45 -5.51 -6.43
N LYS A 138 -20.24 -6.67 -7.06
CA LYS A 138 -19.95 -7.92 -6.36
C LYS A 138 -18.60 -7.88 -5.64
N SER A 139 -17.61 -7.28 -6.25
CA SER A 139 -16.30 -7.06 -5.59
C SER A 139 -16.45 -6.21 -4.33
N LEU A 140 -17.24 -5.13 -4.37
CA LEU A 140 -17.53 -4.29 -3.21
C LEU A 140 -18.34 -5.04 -2.14
N GLU A 141 -19.29 -5.87 -2.54
CA GLU A 141 -20.05 -6.74 -1.63
C GLU A 141 -19.11 -7.70 -0.87
N PHE A 142 -18.13 -8.27 -1.59
CA PHE A 142 -17.11 -9.11 -0.99
C PHE A 142 -16.21 -8.36 0.00
N LEU A 143 -15.75 -7.16 -0.36
CA LEU A 143 -15.00 -6.28 0.54
C LEU A 143 -15.75 -6.04 1.85
N ARG A 144 -17.04 -5.69 1.77
CA ARG A 144 -17.88 -5.45 2.94
C ARG A 144 -18.08 -6.70 3.79
N MET A 145 -18.18 -7.86 3.15
CA MET A 145 -18.27 -9.14 3.84
C MET A 145 -16.97 -9.43 4.61
N ILE A 146 -15.81 -9.26 3.98
CA ILE A 146 -14.50 -9.41 4.63
C ILE A 146 -14.40 -8.51 5.86
N GLN A 147 -14.66 -7.22 5.70
CA GLN A 147 -14.55 -6.22 6.78
C GLN A 147 -15.42 -6.53 8.00
N LYS A 148 -16.54 -7.26 7.81
CA LYS A 148 -17.43 -7.67 8.90
C LYS A 148 -17.08 -9.02 9.53
N SER A 149 -16.31 -9.84 8.83
CA SER A 149 -16.10 -11.24 9.21
C SER A 149 -14.79 -11.50 9.94
N THR A 150 -13.84 -10.58 9.89
CA THR A 150 -12.52 -10.79 10.52
C THR A 150 -11.92 -9.50 11.06
N SER A 151 -11.12 -9.63 12.12
CA SER A 151 -10.24 -8.58 12.65
C SER A 151 -8.83 -8.63 12.07
N ILE A 152 -8.51 -9.61 11.21
CA ILE A 152 -7.21 -9.68 10.54
C ILE A 152 -7.10 -8.47 9.60
N PRO A 153 -6.05 -7.65 9.70
CA PRO A 153 -5.87 -6.48 8.87
C PRO A 153 -5.92 -6.80 7.37
N LEU A 154 -6.92 -6.28 6.70
CA LEU A 154 -7.02 -6.29 5.25
C LEU A 154 -6.17 -5.13 4.71
N THR A 155 -4.97 -5.43 4.24
CA THR A 155 -3.99 -4.41 3.85
C THR A 155 -4.13 -3.98 2.40
N SER A 156 -4.62 -4.87 1.52
CA SER A 156 -4.83 -4.52 0.11
C SER A 156 -6.08 -5.18 -0.45
N PHE A 157 -6.78 -4.45 -1.31
CA PHE A 157 -7.94 -4.93 -2.05
C PHE A 157 -8.01 -4.20 -3.39
N GLU A 158 -7.51 -4.85 -4.44
CA GLU A 158 -7.34 -4.26 -5.77
C GLU A 158 -8.28 -4.93 -6.77
N ILE A 159 -9.07 -4.13 -7.48
CA ILE A 159 -10.01 -4.62 -8.49
C ILE A 159 -9.44 -4.38 -9.88
N MET A 160 -9.36 -5.43 -10.69
CA MET A 160 -8.82 -5.40 -12.04
C MET A 160 -9.85 -5.95 -13.02
N ASN A 161 -10.06 -5.28 -14.15
CA ASN A 161 -10.89 -5.82 -15.21
C ASN A 161 -10.12 -6.84 -16.05
N ASN A 162 -10.87 -7.69 -16.76
CA ASN A 162 -10.29 -8.73 -17.60
C ASN A 162 -9.38 -8.20 -18.72
N ASN A 163 -9.74 -7.07 -19.31
CA ASN A 163 -8.92 -6.49 -20.39
C ASN A 163 -7.54 -6.07 -19.87
N SER A 164 -7.46 -5.46 -18.69
CA SER A 164 -6.17 -5.13 -18.05
C SER A 164 -5.33 -6.39 -17.82
N ILE A 165 -5.94 -7.46 -17.31
CA ILE A 165 -5.24 -8.73 -17.09
C ILE A 165 -4.77 -9.34 -18.43
N LYS A 166 -5.63 -9.37 -19.47
CA LYS A 166 -5.24 -9.83 -20.81
C LYS A 166 -4.08 -9.04 -21.38
N THR A 167 -4.06 -7.73 -21.18
CA THR A 167 -2.97 -6.87 -21.66
C THR A 167 -1.66 -7.22 -20.95
N VAL A 168 -1.69 -7.45 -19.63
CA VAL A 168 -0.50 -7.90 -18.89
C VAL A 168 -0.02 -9.27 -19.35
N LEU A 169 -0.94 -10.25 -19.51
CA LEU A 169 -0.58 -11.59 -19.95
C LEU A 169 0.02 -11.61 -21.36
N LYS A 170 -0.38 -10.66 -22.22
CA LYS A 170 0.12 -10.54 -23.59
C LYS A 170 1.49 -9.85 -23.66
N ASN A 171 1.70 -8.80 -22.87
CA ASN A 171 2.81 -7.88 -23.05
C ASN A 171 3.93 -8.04 -22.00
N ILE A 172 3.70 -8.79 -20.93
CA ILE A 172 4.67 -9.00 -19.86
C ILE A 172 5.12 -10.46 -19.81
N ASP A 173 6.39 -10.68 -20.11
CA ASP A 173 6.97 -12.03 -20.12
C ASP A 173 6.85 -12.69 -18.75
N GLY A 174 6.40 -13.95 -18.75
CA GLY A 174 6.27 -14.75 -17.55
C GLY A 174 5.10 -14.38 -16.63
N ALA A 175 4.19 -13.47 -17.06
CA ALA A 175 2.95 -13.22 -16.37
C ALA A 175 2.02 -14.44 -16.46
N ILE A 176 1.47 -14.85 -15.32
CA ILE A 176 0.60 -16.03 -15.22
C ILE A 176 -0.65 -15.67 -14.41
N LEU A 177 -1.82 -15.94 -14.98
CA LEU A 177 -3.09 -15.88 -14.26
C LEU A 177 -3.33 -17.25 -13.59
N PRO A 178 -3.38 -17.32 -12.24
CA PRO A 178 -3.52 -18.60 -11.55
C PRO A 178 -4.97 -19.14 -11.54
N ILE A 179 -5.94 -18.36 -11.98
CA ILE A 179 -7.35 -18.77 -12.13
C ILE A 179 -7.55 -19.28 -13.56
N SER A 180 -8.02 -20.51 -13.71
CA SER A 180 -8.19 -21.17 -15.02
C SER A 180 -9.41 -20.67 -15.80
N GLU A 181 -10.44 -20.22 -15.10
CA GLU A 181 -11.67 -19.71 -15.74
C GLU A 181 -11.56 -18.21 -15.97
N GLU A 182 -11.88 -17.77 -17.17
CA GLU A 182 -11.96 -16.36 -17.52
C GLU A 182 -13.11 -15.69 -16.75
N ALA A 183 -12.84 -14.53 -16.15
CA ALA A 183 -13.80 -13.74 -15.42
C ALA A 183 -13.80 -12.30 -15.92
N GLU A 184 -14.90 -11.56 -15.72
CA GLU A 184 -14.97 -10.15 -16.09
C GLU A 184 -14.09 -9.27 -15.18
N TRP A 185 -13.98 -9.66 -13.90
CA TRP A 185 -13.25 -8.91 -12.88
C TRP A 185 -12.45 -9.85 -11.98
N TYR A 186 -11.27 -9.38 -11.60
CA TYR A 186 -10.39 -10.04 -10.66
C TYR A 186 -10.16 -9.15 -9.45
N ILE A 187 -9.99 -9.76 -8.29
CA ILE A 187 -9.76 -9.06 -7.03
C ILE A 187 -8.49 -9.63 -6.42
N LEU A 188 -7.45 -8.82 -6.31
CA LEU A 188 -6.26 -9.16 -5.54
C LEU A 188 -6.47 -8.70 -4.11
N ILE A 189 -6.26 -9.60 -3.16
CA ILE A 189 -6.52 -9.37 -1.75
C ILE A 189 -5.29 -9.78 -0.95
N GLU A 190 -4.87 -8.92 -0.01
CA GLU A 190 -3.80 -9.23 0.93
C GLU A 190 -4.23 -8.91 2.36
N PHE A 191 -4.04 -9.88 3.24
CA PHE A 191 -4.11 -9.68 4.69
C PHE A 191 -2.71 -9.69 5.28
N SER A 192 -2.53 -8.97 6.38
CA SER A 192 -1.29 -8.96 7.16
C SER A 192 -1.57 -9.37 8.60
N SER A 193 -0.75 -10.28 9.14
CA SER A 193 -0.80 -10.64 10.55
C SER A 193 0.48 -10.22 11.27
N TYR A 194 0.33 -9.61 12.42
CA TYR A 194 1.44 -9.19 13.31
C TYR A 194 1.78 -10.25 14.36
N GLU A 195 0.97 -11.29 14.45
CA GLU A 195 1.18 -12.46 15.27
C GLU A 195 1.24 -13.70 14.39
N LYS A 196 1.95 -14.75 14.85
CA LYS A 196 1.82 -16.07 14.25
C LYS A 196 0.47 -16.62 14.70
N ASN A 197 -0.52 -16.50 13.83
CA ASN A 197 -1.88 -16.93 14.11
C ASN A 197 -2.21 -18.16 13.24
N LEU A 198 -2.17 -19.34 13.86
CA LEU A 198 -2.49 -20.61 13.20
C LEU A 198 -3.92 -20.61 12.62
N ASP A 199 -4.84 -19.87 13.23
CA ASP A 199 -6.24 -19.82 12.82
C ASP A 199 -6.50 -18.79 11.69
N ALA A 200 -5.50 -17.96 11.32
CA ALA A 200 -5.70 -16.90 10.32
C ALA A 200 -6.05 -17.49 8.94
N VAL A 201 -5.36 -18.55 8.55
CA VAL A 201 -5.60 -19.24 7.27
C VAL A 201 -7.01 -19.82 7.25
N ASP A 202 -7.44 -20.48 8.32
CA ASP A 202 -8.75 -21.12 8.41
C ASP A 202 -9.87 -20.06 8.34
N ARG A 203 -9.72 -18.95 9.07
CA ARG A 203 -10.68 -17.83 9.03
C ARG A 203 -10.77 -17.20 7.65
N ILE A 204 -9.65 -16.99 6.97
CA ILE A 204 -9.64 -16.44 5.61
C ILE A 204 -10.32 -17.43 4.65
N ASN A 205 -10.05 -18.73 4.77
CA ASN A 205 -10.70 -19.78 4.00
C ASN A 205 -12.21 -19.82 4.22
N GLU A 206 -12.68 -19.69 5.45
CA GLU A 206 -14.11 -19.59 5.78
C GLU A 206 -14.78 -18.42 5.07
N ILE A 207 -14.14 -17.25 5.07
CA ILE A 207 -14.66 -16.04 4.38
C ILE A 207 -14.74 -16.27 2.87
N VAL A 208 -13.71 -16.87 2.28
CA VAL A 208 -13.68 -17.17 0.84
C VAL A 208 -14.78 -18.18 0.49
N ASN A 209 -14.92 -19.26 1.26
CA ASN A 209 -15.95 -20.27 1.06
C ASN A 209 -17.35 -19.67 1.15
N LEU A 210 -17.60 -18.82 2.14
CA LEU A 210 -18.87 -18.08 2.28
C LEU A 210 -19.13 -17.17 1.07
N GLY A 211 -18.09 -16.53 0.52
CA GLY A 211 -18.17 -15.73 -0.69
C GLY A 211 -18.56 -16.54 -1.93
N LEU A 212 -18.01 -17.75 -2.07
CA LEU A 212 -18.34 -18.69 -3.13
C LEU A 212 -19.78 -19.23 -2.99
N GLU A 213 -20.17 -19.69 -1.80
CA GLU A 213 -21.52 -20.18 -1.51
C GLU A 213 -22.61 -19.12 -1.82
N LYS A 214 -22.34 -17.88 -1.43
CA LYS A 214 -23.26 -16.75 -1.71
C LYS A 214 -23.15 -16.23 -3.16
N LYS A 215 -22.31 -16.83 -4.00
CA LYS A 215 -22.09 -16.40 -5.39
C LYS A 215 -21.68 -14.93 -5.50
N ILE A 216 -20.96 -14.41 -4.49
CA ILE A 216 -20.38 -13.07 -4.49
C ILE A 216 -19.11 -13.07 -5.32
N ILE A 217 -18.29 -14.10 -5.14
CA ILE A 217 -17.13 -14.43 -5.98
C ILE A 217 -17.40 -15.76 -6.69
N SER A 218 -16.71 -16.00 -7.82
CA SER A 218 -16.88 -17.22 -8.63
C SER A 218 -15.75 -18.21 -8.46
N ASN A 219 -14.55 -17.73 -8.14
CA ASN A 219 -13.37 -18.55 -7.92
C ASN A 219 -12.40 -17.80 -7.01
N ALA A 220 -11.49 -18.54 -6.34
CA ALA A 220 -10.40 -17.94 -5.57
C ALA A 220 -9.20 -18.89 -5.53
N VAL A 221 -7.98 -18.34 -5.63
CA VAL A 221 -6.71 -19.07 -5.57
C VAL A 221 -5.78 -18.38 -4.58
N PHE A 222 -5.33 -19.13 -3.58
CA PHE A 222 -4.37 -18.67 -2.57
C PHE A 222 -2.93 -18.83 -3.04
N ALA A 223 -2.08 -17.89 -2.68
CA ALA A 223 -0.65 -18.04 -2.82
C ALA A 223 -0.10 -18.91 -1.68
N ASN A 224 0.44 -20.08 -2.02
CA ASN A 224 1.06 -21.03 -1.08
C ASN A 224 2.56 -20.74 -0.86
N SER A 225 3.11 -19.71 -1.50
CA SER A 225 4.52 -19.33 -1.40
C SER A 225 4.71 -17.85 -1.71
N LYS A 226 5.83 -17.26 -1.23
CA LYS A 226 6.24 -15.90 -1.60
C LYS A 226 6.36 -15.71 -3.12
N LYS A 227 6.78 -16.76 -3.85
CA LYS A 227 6.87 -16.72 -5.31
C LYS A 227 5.50 -16.56 -5.95
N GLN A 228 4.51 -17.33 -5.51
CA GLN A 228 3.13 -17.22 -6.00
C GLN A 228 2.48 -15.90 -5.63
N SER A 229 2.70 -15.41 -4.40
CA SER A 229 2.24 -14.07 -4.01
C SER A 229 2.80 -13.00 -4.94
N LYS A 230 4.12 -13.04 -5.22
CA LYS A 230 4.75 -12.12 -6.16
C LYS A 230 4.18 -12.25 -7.58
N GLN A 231 3.85 -13.44 -8.04
CA GLN A 231 3.22 -13.66 -9.35
C GLN A 231 1.83 -13.02 -9.42
N ILE A 232 1.02 -13.12 -8.36
CA ILE A 232 -0.28 -12.47 -8.28
C ILE A 232 -0.12 -10.94 -8.28
N TRP A 233 0.80 -10.40 -7.49
CA TRP A 233 1.10 -8.97 -7.45
C TRP A 233 1.60 -8.45 -8.80
N ASN A 234 2.44 -9.20 -9.51
CA ASN A 234 2.92 -8.84 -10.84
C ASN A 234 1.78 -8.55 -11.83
N LEU A 235 0.65 -9.24 -11.73
CA LEU A 235 -0.52 -8.95 -12.57
C LEU A 235 -1.03 -7.52 -12.36
N ARG A 236 -1.04 -7.06 -11.11
CA ARG A 236 -1.52 -5.72 -10.76
C ARG A 236 -0.47 -4.63 -11.05
N GLU A 237 0.77 -4.86 -10.69
CA GLU A 237 1.85 -3.88 -10.76
C GLU A 237 2.24 -3.55 -12.20
N ASN A 238 2.16 -4.52 -13.09
CA ASN A 238 2.51 -4.35 -14.50
C ASN A 238 1.38 -3.83 -15.40
N ILE A 239 0.20 -3.50 -14.89
CA ILE A 239 -0.89 -2.98 -15.72
C ILE A 239 -0.46 -1.72 -16.48
N SER A 240 0.20 -0.77 -15.80
CA SER A 240 0.64 0.48 -16.41
C SER A 240 1.76 0.26 -17.44
N GLU A 241 2.67 -0.67 -17.18
CA GLU A 241 3.75 -1.00 -18.12
C GLU A 241 3.22 -1.72 -19.36
N ALA A 242 2.30 -2.65 -19.17
CA ALA A 242 1.69 -3.43 -20.24
C ALA A 242 0.84 -2.61 -21.21
N GLN A 243 0.45 -1.38 -20.83
CA GLN A 243 -0.34 -0.46 -21.67
C GLN A 243 0.51 0.47 -22.53
N LYS A 244 1.82 0.49 -22.35
CA LYS A 244 2.76 1.25 -23.19
C LYS A 244 3.01 0.52 -24.51
#